data_2eb3009e57b1b88c83f67bbf897fbcfb
#
_entry.id   2eb3009e57b1b88c83f67bbf897fbcfb
#
_cell.length_a   1.000
_cell.length_b   1.000
_cell.length_c   1.000
_cell.angle_alpha   90.00
_cell.angle_beta   90.00
_cell.angle_gamma   90.00
#
_symmetry.space_group_name_H-M   'P 1'
#
loop_
_entity.id
_entity.type
_entity.pdbx_description
1 polymer ?
#
loop_
_entity_poly.entity_id
_entity_poly.type
_entity_poly.pdbx_seq_one_letter_code
_entity_poly.pdbx_strand_id
1 'polypeptide(L)'
;MDNCIFCKIVAGTIPSKKVYEDEDLIVFHDINPAAPVHLLMVPREHIPTLADCDDRHQALLGKMQLLAPKLAQEHGGGYQNGAEGPAGGFKTLFNTGPDGGQEVYHLHLHVMGGPRPWRGQR
;
A
#
# COMPACT_ATOMS: atom_id res chain seq x y z
N MET A 1 -9.31 3.40 18.62
CA MET A 1 -9.52 3.14 17.20
C MET A 1 -10.54 4.05 16.59
N ASP A 2 -11.32 4.71 17.40
CA ASP A 2 -12.34 5.64 16.88
C ASP A 2 -11.72 6.78 16.09
N ASN A 3 -10.48 7.13 16.40
CA ASN A 3 -9.79 8.22 15.73
C ASN A 3 -8.97 7.76 14.51
N CYS A 4 -8.95 6.46 14.22
CA CYS A 4 -8.16 5.95 13.12
C CYS A 4 -8.93 6.12 11.80
N ILE A 5 -8.38 6.94 10.91
CA ILE A 5 -9.03 7.18 9.62
C ILE A 5 -9.11 5.91 8.78
N PHE A 6 -8.11 5.02 8.87
CA PHE A 6 -8.12 3.79 8.10
C PHE A 6 -9.12 2.78 8.67
N CYS A 7 -9.30 2.75 10.00
CA CYS A 7 -10.38 1.95 10.59
C CYS A 7 -11.74 2.43 10.08
N LYS A 8 -11.90 3.73 9.92
CA LYS A 8 -13.15 4.30 9.39
C LYS A 8 -13.37 3.93 7.93
N ILE A 9 -12.30 3.89 7.14
CA ILE A 9 -12.38 3.48 5.75
C ILE A 9 -12.75 1.99 5.68
N VAL A 10 -12.10 1.17 6.51
CA VAL A 10 -12.40 -0.26 6.59
C VAL A 10 -13.87 -0.49 6.96
N ALA A 11 -14.38 0.30 7.89
CA ALA A 11 -15.77 0.20 8.33
C ALA A 11 -16.78 0.79 7.32
N GLY A 12 -16.28 1.51 6.31
CA GLY A 12 -17.15 2.11 5.32
C GLY A 12 -17.78 3.43 5.74
N THR A 13 -17.35 4.00 6.87
CA THR A 13 -17.90 5.29 7.34
C THR A 13 -17.27 6.49 6.65
N ILE A 14 -16.09 6.30 6.04
CA ILE A 14 -15.45 7.31 5.22
C ILE A 14 -15.25 6.70 3.83
N PRO A 15 -15.63 7.41 2.75
CA PRO A 15 -15.47 6.86 1.40
C PRO A 15 -14.00 6.80 0.99
N SER A 16 -13.69 5.89 0.08
CA SER A 16 -12.38 5.75 -0.52
C SER A 16 -12.54 5.20 -1.93
N LYS A 17 -11.52 5.38 -2.75
CA LYS A 17 -11.50 4.81 -4.11
C LYS A 17 -10.88 3.44 -4.04
N LYS A 18 -11.66 2.45 -3.65
CA LYS A 18 -11.21 1.08 -3.50
C LYS A 18 -10.90 0.44 -4.84
N VAL A 19 -9.82 -0.35 -4.87
CA VAL A 19 -9.45 -1.14 -6.04
C VAL A 19 -9.49 -2.64 -5.74
N TYR A 20 -9.52 -3.01 -4.47
CA TYR A 20 -9.51 -4.41 -4.07
C TYR A 20 -9.94 -4.53 -2.61
N GLU A 21 -10.63 -5.61 -2.26
CA GLU A 21 -10.88 -5.93 -0.85
C GLU A 21 -11.18 -7.42 -0.72
N ASP A 22 -10.81 -7.96 0.42
CA ASP A 22 -11.15 -9.33 0.80
C ASP A 22 -11.31 -9.38 2.32
N GLU A 23 -11.30 -10.59 2.90
CA GLU A 23 -11.51 -10.77 4.33
C GLU A 23 -10.39 -10.19 5.19
N ASP A 24 -9.21 -9.95 4.64
CA ASP A 24 -8.04 -9.46 5.39
C ASP A 24 -7.65 -8.05 5.07
N LEU A 25 -7.87 -7.61 3.83
CA LEU A 25 -7.29 -6.38 3.30
C LEU A 25 -8.31 -5.52 2.59
N ILE A 26 -8.02 -4.22 2.57
CA ILE A 26 -8.66 -3.27 1.68
C ILE A 26 -7.56 -2.46 1.02
N VAL A 27 -7.68 -2.19 -0.28
CA VAL A 27 -6.70 -1.43 -1.03
C VAL A 27 -7.41 -0.29 -1.74
N PHE A 28 -6.86 0.91 -1.64
CA PHE A 28 -7.47 2.09 -2.26
C PHE A 28 -6.39 3.05 -2.73
N HIS A 29 -6.79 3.98 -3.60
CA HIS A 29 -5.88 5.02 -4.09
C HIS A 29 -5.56 6.01 -2.99
N ASP A 30 -4.28 6.38 -2.87
CA ASP A 30 -3.88 7.49 -2.01
C ASP A 30 -4.51 8.77 -2.58
N ILE A 31 -5.17 9.56 -1.74
CA ILE A 31 -5.80 10.79 -2.20
C ILE A 31 -4.79 11.90 -2.49
N ASN A 32 -3.56 11.71 -2.04
CA ASN A 32 -2.47 12.65 -2.26
C ASN A 32 -1.27 11.90 -2.85
N PRO A 33 -1.41 11.40 -4.08
CA PRO A 33 -0.42 10.46 -4.62
C PRO A 33 0.93 11.12 -4.87
N ALA A 34 2.00 10.34 -4.62
CA ALA A 34 3.37 10.76 -4.89
C ALA A 34 3.91 10.13 -6.17
N ALA A 35 3.12 9.29 -6.83
CA ALA A 35 3.49 8.60 -8.06
C ALA A 35 2.25 8.46 -8.93
N PRO A 36 2.40 8.19 -10.25
CA PRO A 36 1.25 7.97 -11.12
C PRO A 36 0.32 6.87 -10.63
N VAL A 37 0.90 5.80 -10.05
CA VAL A 37 0.15 4.77 -9.36
C VAL A 37 0.59 4.84 -7.90
N HIS A 38 -0.34 5.06 -6.99
CA HIS A 38 -0.03 5.11 -5.57
C HIS A 38 -1.19 4.52 -4.80
N LEU A 39 -1.04 3.26 -4.41
CA LEU A 39 -2.07 2.53 -3.69
C LEU A 39 -1.65 2.36 -2.24
N LEU A 40 -2.64 2.31 -1.36
CA LEU A 40 -2.45 2.00 0.05
C LEU A 40 -3.13 0.68 0.33
N MET A 41 -2.37 -0.29 0.82
CA MET A 41 -2.87 -1.61 1.15
C MET A 41 -2.96 -1.72 2.66
N VAL A 42 -4.16 -1.88 3.18
CA VAL A 42 -4.49 -1.69 4.60
C VAL A 42 -5.15 -2.95 5.14
N PRO A 43 -4.56 -3.56 6.19
CA PRO A 43 -5.25 -4.67 6.87
C PRO A 43 -6.52 -4.19 7.53
N ARG A 44 -7.54 -5.04 7.55
CA ARG A 44 -8.76 -4.73 8.30
C ARG A 44 -8.50 -4.69 9.79
N GLU A 45 -7.59 -5.55 10.26
CA GLU A 45 -7.17 -5.53 11.65
C GLU A 45 -6.34 -4.26 11.91
N HIS A 46 -6.63 -3.59 13.03
CA HIS A 46 -5.86 -2.40 13.40
C HIS A 46 -4.55 -2.81 14.05
N ILE A 47 -3.47 -2.71 13.29
CA ILE A 47 -2.11 -2.92 13.76
C ILE A 47 -1.42 -1.57 13.56
N PRO A 48 -0.92 -0.91 14.62
CA PRO A 48 -0.40 0.46 14.43
C PRO A 48 0.81 0.56 13.51
N THR A 49 1.80 -0.32 13.68
CA THR A 49 3.04 -0.24 12.90
C THR A 49 3.57 -1.62 12.57
N LEU A 50 4.52 -1.67 11.65
CA LEU A 50 5.23 -2.90 11.34
C LEU A 50 5.97 -3.42 12.57
N ALA A 51 6.46 -2.52 13.44
CA ALA A 51 7.17 -2.92 14.65
C ALA A 51 6.27 -3.65 15.66
N ASP A 52 4.95 -3.51 15.51
CA ASP A 52 3.97 -4.22 16.36
C ASP A 52 3.60 -5.59 15.79
N CYS A 53 4.10 -5.93 14.62
CA CYS A 53 3.83 -7.23 14.01
C CYS A 53 4.75 -8.29 14.60
N ASP A 54 4.28 -9.52 14.57
CA ASP A 54 5.06 -10.69 15.01
C ASP A 54 4.75 -11.88 14.10
N ASP A 55 5.12 -13.09 14.55
CA ASP A 55 4.97 -14.29 13.73
C ASP A 55 3.53 -14.55 13.28
N ARG A 56 2.55 -14.09 14.05
CA ARG A 56 1.13 -14.23 13.69
C ARG A 56 0.79 -13.50 12.39
N HIS A 57 1.59 -12.49 12.06
CA HIS A 57 1.31 -11.62 10.93
C HIS A 57 2.08 -12.03 9.66
N GLN A 58 2.86 -13.11 9.73
CA GLN A 58 3.65 -13.56 8.58
C GLN A 58 2.81 -13.77 7.34
N ALA A 59 1.70 -14.50 7.47
CA ALA A 59 0.84 -14.77 6.32
C ALA A 59 0.23 -13.49 5.77
N LEU A 60 -0.20 -12.58 6.65
CA LEU A 60 -0.78 -11.31 6.25
C LEU A 60 0.24 -10.46 5.48
N LEU A 61 1.45 -10.32 6.03
CA LEU A 61 2.49 -9.51 5.40
C LEU A 61 2.92 -10.10 4.05
N GLY A 62 3.04 -11.43 3.98
CA GLY A 62 3.34 -12.09 2.72
C GLY A 62 2.26 -11.89 1.69
N LYS A 63 1.00 -12.00 2.11
CA LYS A 63 -0.14 -11.76 1.23
C LYS A 63 -0.12 -10.35 0.66
N MET A 64 0.17 -9.36 1.50
CA MET A 64 0.25 -7.97 1.07
C MET A 64 1.33 -7.79 0.00
N GLN A 65 2.51 -8.33 0.22
CA GLN A 65 3.61 -8.20 -0.73
C GLN A 65 3.36 -8.94 -2.03
N LEU A 66 2.70 -10.10 -1.96
CA LEU A 66 2.42 -10.87 -3.17
C LEU A 66 1.27 -10.29 -3.99
N LEU A 67 0.37 -9.56 -3.34
CA LEU A 67 -0.73 -8.89 -4.02
C LEU A 67 -0.25 -7.62 -4.74
N ALA A 68 0.81 -6.99 -4.24
CA ALA A 68 1.29 -5.71 -4.77
C ALA A 68 1.64 -5.76 -6.27
N PRO A 69 2.43 -6.75 -6.77
CA PRO A 69 2.73 -6.78 -8.21
C PRO A 69 1.49 -6.90 -9.06
N LYS A 70 0.51 -7.67 -8.60
CA LYS A 70 -0.73 -7.88 -9.36
C LYS A 70 -1.51 -6.59 -9.50
N LEU A 71 -1.69 -5.86 -8.39
CA LEU A 71 -2.42 -4.60 -8.42
C LEU A 71 -1.64 -3.51 -9.16
N ALA A 72 -0.31 -3.49 -9.01
CA ALA A 72 0.52 -2.55 -9.78
C ALA A 72 0.33 -2.77 -11.27
N GLN A 73 0.33 -4.03 -11.72
CA GLN A 73 0.13 -4.38 -13.12
C GLN A 73 -1.23 -3.88 -13.62
N GLU A 74 -2.28 -4.07 -12.82
CA GLU A 74 -3.64 -3.67 -13.22
C GLU A 74 -3.79 -2.17 -13.33
N HIS A 75 -2.96 -1.41 -12.63
CA HIS A 75 -3.09 0.04 -12.57
C HIS A 75 -2.00 0.81 -13.30
N GLY A 76 -1.17 0.12 -14.08
CA GLY A 76 -0.21 0.78 -14.94
C GLY A 76 1.20 0.93 -14.37
N GLY A 77 1.47 0.30 -13.22
CA GLY A 77 2.79 0.32 -12.59
C GLY A 77 3.51 -1.01 -12.68
N GLY A 78 3.09 -1.90 -13.55
CA GLY A 78 3.67 -3.23 -13.62
C GLY A 78 5.08 -3.24 -14.18
N TYR A 79 5.84 -4.25 -13.76
CA TYR A 79 7.19 -4.49 -14.26
C TYR A 79 7.14 -5.55 -15.34
N GLN A 80 7.96 -5.39 -16.36
CA GLN A 80 8.16 -6.42 -17.37
C GLN A 80 9.59 -6.44 -17.84
N ASN A 81 10.05 -7.61 -18.27
CA ASN A 81 11.38 -7.78 -18.82
C ASN A 81 11.21 -8.21 -20.28
N GLY A 82 11.19 -7.23 -21.17
CA GLY A 82 10.97 -7.47 -22.58
C GLY A 82 12.27 -7.63 -23.35
N ALA A 83 12.15 -7.60 -24.68
CA ALA A 83 13.30 -7.79 -25.57
C ALA A 83 14.38 -6.73 -25.38
N GLU A 84 13.99 -5.55 -24.91
CA GLU A 84 14.92 -4.44 -24.70
C GLU A 84 15.34 -4.29 -23.24
N GLY A 85 15.03 -5.28 -22.40
CA GLY A 85 15.39 -5.31 -20.99
C GLY A 85 14.24 -4.92 -20.08
N PRO A 86 14.58 -4.64 -18.81
CA PRO A 86 13.57 -4.29 -17.82
C PRO A 86 12.86 -2.98 -18.13
N ALA A 87 11.55 -2.95 -17.93
CA ALA A 87 10.73 -1.76 -18.15
C ALA A 87 9.60 -1.70 -17.15
N GLY A 88 9.15 -0.48 -16.85
CA GLY A 88 8.09 -0.26 -15.88
C GLY A 88 8.57 -0.53 -14.47
N GLY A 89 7.62 -0.81 -13.59
CA GLY A 89 7.96 -1.23 -12.24
C GLY A 89 7.31 -0.40 -11.16
N PHE A 90 7.50 -0.86 -9.95
CA PHE A 90 6.91 -0.27 -8.75
C PHE A 90 7.81 -0.54 -7.57
N LYS A 91 7.55 0.16 -6.48
CA LYS A 91 8.18 -0.15 -5.21
C LYS A 91 7.12 -0.27 -4.13
N THR A 92 7.44 -1.02 -3.09
CA THR A 92 6.59 -1.11 -1.90
C THR A 92 7.38 -0.66 -0.70
N LEU A 93 6.69 -0.03 0.25
CA LEU A 93 7.33 0.35 1.51
C LEU A 93 6.32 0.47 2.62
N PHE A 94 6.79 0.19 3.85
CA PHE A 94 6.12 0.56 5.08
C PHE A 94 6.90 1.70 5.72
N ASN A 95 6.19 2.72 6.18
CA ASN A 95 6.78 3.73 7.06
C ASN A 95 6.51 3.29 8.49
N THR A 96 7.52 3.35 9.35
CA THR A 96 7.39 2.92 10.74
C THR A 96 7.90 4.01 11.66
N GLY A 97 7.02 4.55 12.48
CA GLY A 97 7.35 5.57 13.47
C GLY A 97 7.65 6.93 12.88
N PRO A 98 7.91 7.91 13.73
CA PRO A 98 8.16 9.29 13.26
C PRO A 98 9.39 9.40 12.36
N ASP A 99 10.47 8.71 12.72
CA ASP A 99 11.70 8.77 11.94
C ASP A 99 11.56 8.04 10.61
N GLY A 100 10.58 7.15 10.50
CA GLY A 100 10.26 6.46 9.25
C GLY A 100 9.24 7.21 8.40
N GLY A 101 8.76 8.34 8.89
CA GLY A 101 7.79 9.15 8.15
C GLY A 101 6.37 8.65 8.23
N GLN A 102 6.04 7.86 9.24
CA GLN A 102 4.68 7.33 9.37
C GLN A 102 3.74 8.44 9.84
N GLU A 103 2.64 8.63 9.12
CA GLU A 103 1.66 9.66 9.45
C GLU A 103 0.38 9.08 10.04
N VAL A 104 -0.08 7.94 9.52
CA VAL A 104 -1.28 7.27 10.03
C VAL A 104 -0.83 5.99 10.74
N TYR A 105 -1.21 5.85 12.01
CA TYR A 105 -0.81 4.70 12.83
C TYR A 105 -1.80 3.55 12.72
N HIS A 106 -1.94 3.09 11.52
CA HIS A 106 -2.61 1.88 11.11
C HIS A 106 -1.77 1.34 9.96
N LEU A 107 -1.21 0.17 10.12
CA LEU A 107 -0.29 -0.43 9.16
C LEU A 107 -0.79 -0.29 7.74
N HIS A 108 0.05 0.20 6.85
CA HIS A 108 -0.31 0.27 5.43
C HIS A 108 0.93 0.18 4.57
N LEU A 109 0.80 -0.61 3.50
CA LEU A 109 1.86 -0.79 2.53
C LEU A 109 1.59 0.18 1.38
N HIS A 110 2.58 1.04 1.10
CA HIS A 110 2.53 1.87 -0.09
C HIS A 110 2.95 1.02 -1.28
N VAL A 111 2.18 1.09 -2.36
CA VAL A 111 2.54 0.50 -3.65
C VAL A 111 2.60 1.66 -4.62
N MET A 112 3.79 1.98 -5.09
CA MET A 112 4.02 3.18 -5.91
C MET A 112 4.69 2.79 -7.20
N GLY A 113 4.12 3.20 -8.33
CA GLY A 113 4.64 2.83 -9.64
C GLY A 113 4.29 3.82 -10.71
N GLY A 114 4.69 3.48 -11.93
CA GLY A 114 4.44 4.30 -13.08
C GLY A 114 5.66 5.12 -13.50
N PRO A 115 5.56 5.81 -14.64
CA PRO A 115 6.72 6.54 -15.18
C PRO A 115 7.26 7.60 -14.22
N ARG A 116 8.58 7.65 -14.13
CA ARG A 116 9.27 8.66 -13.33
C ARG A 116 9.50 9.91 -14.18
N PRO A 117 9.77 11.08 -13.55
CA PRO A 117 10.00 11.26 -12.11
C PRO A 117 8.70 11.37 -11.31
N TRP A 118 8.79 11.06 -10.01
CA TRP A 118 7.67 11.16 -9.10
C TRP A 118 7.87 12.35 -8.17
N ARG A 119 6.75 12.89 -7.65
CA ARG A 119 6.81 13.95 -6.69
C ARG A 119 7.52 13.49 -5.41
N GLY A 120 8.50 14.28 -4.92
CA GLY A 120 9.24 13.95 -3.72
C GLY A 120 10.13 12.73 -3.84
N GLN A 121 10.45 12.32 -5.05
CA GLN A 121 11.19 11.09 -5.32
C GLN A 121 12.66 11.20 -4.91
N ARG A 122 13.14 10.14 -4.30
CA ARG A 122 14.56 9.92 -4.02
C ARG A 122 15.00 8.66 -4.71
#